data_08ebe4840074ac2fb48a4660a637cdd9
#
_entry.id   08ebe4840074ac2fb48a4660a637cdd9
#
_cell.length_a   1.000
_cell.length_b   1.000
_cell.length_c   1.000
_cell.angle_alpha   90.00
_cell.angle_beta   90.00
_cell.angle_gamma   90.00
#
_symmetry.space_group_name_H-M   'P 1'
#
loop_
_entity.id
_entity.type
_entity.pdbx_description
1 polymer ?
#
loop_
_entity_poly.entity_id
_entity_poly.type
_entity_poly.pdbx_seq_one_letter_code
_entity_poly.pdbx_strand_id
1 'polypeptide(L)'
;TNGTYYPVVGIVGMLRANKLGKDGKMWTDEGFEPMSAAEQDAYIADLSKTTTNWFDELFRTAFSMNHYLSLSGGTDVATYYVSFGYSKDNGILKKTSYDRYSLSTKVKLNPHERVSVDLGVDFSQQKSDGSSLNVNPFQYAYFANPYEKPYNEDGSYRPDYTYYNLNQINGGREAILPANGYNIMREINETSSVADDYAANLMLSLNYIISSKFRFSGLVSYSFINNKSDNINGIETYAAFTDKPSQLDDWNSRRTYGSITQSSTNNTNYSARGQLNYSDIFNSIHRLQVLAGAEIRGSKAKNIY
;
A
#
# COMPACT_ATOMS: atom_id res chain seq x y z
N THR A 1 5.56 33.99 -39.86
CA THR A 1 6.43 32.95 -39.26
C THR A 1 5.57 31.79 -38.83
N ASN A 2 5.53 30.74 -39.65
CA ASN A 2 4.87 29.49 -39.28
C ASN A 2 5.65 28.86 -38.13
N GLY A 3 5.19 29.06 -36.89
CA GLY A 3 5.71 28.37 -35.73
C GLY A 3 5.44 26.88 -35.87
N THR A 4 6.41 26.12 -36.28
CA THR A 4 6.37 24.68 -36.26
C THR A 4 6.29 24.29 -34.77
N TYR A 5 5.16 23.77 -34.38
CA TYR A 5 4.86 23.33 -33.03
C TYR A 5 5.60 22.00 -32.78
N TYR A 6 6.79 22.08 -32.21
CA TYR A 6 7.45 20.89 -31.66
C TYR A 6 7.03 20.75 -30.21
N PRO A 7 6.43 19.63 -29.81
CA PRO A 7 6.28 19.35 -28.40
C PRO A 7 7.69 19.21 -27.81
N VAL A 8 8.11 20.23 -27.09
CA VAL A 8 9.43 20.24 -26.44
C VAL A 8 9.31 19.41 -25.19
N VAL A 9 9.75 18.18 -25.25
CA VAL A 9 9.74 17.21 -24.15
C VAL A 9 11.18 16.81 -23.85
N GLY A 10 11.49 16.70 -22.56
CA GLY A 10 12.80 16.28 -22.08
C GLY A 10 13.89 17.34 -22.19
N ILE A 11 15.10 16.98 -21.71
CA ILE A 11 16.22 17.90 -21.56
C ILE A 11 16.67 18.54 -22.89
N VAL A 12 16.69 17.78 -23.97
CA VAL A 12 17.09 18.29 -25.30
C VAL A 12 16.11 19.35 -25.78
N GLY A 13 14.84 19.12 -25.58
CA GLY A 13 13.82 20.09 -25.90
C GLY A 13 13.93 21.37 -25.08
N MET A 14 14.21 21.26 -23.80
CA MET A 14 14.43 22.39 -22.89
C MET A 14 15.63 23.23 -23.31
N LEU A 15 16.73 22.58 -23.69
CA LEU A 15 17.94 23.24 -24.22
C LEU A 15 17.62 24.02 -25.49
N ARG A 16 17.01 23.37 -26.49
CA ARG A 16 16.67 23.99 -27.78
C ARG A 16 15.65 25.13 -27.67
N ALA A 17 14.82 25.10 -26.66
CA ALA A 17 13.88 26.18 -26.33
C ALA A 17 14.49 27.31 -25.49
N ASN A 18 15.79 27.25 -25.14
CA ASN A 18 16.46 28.17 -24.23
C ASN A 18 15.77 28.24 -22.86
N LYS A 19 15.30 27.12 -22.34
CA LYS A 19 14.61 26.98 -21.05
C LYS A 19 15.48 26.31 -20.00
N LEU A 20 16.61 25.71 -20.42
CA LEU A 20 17.66 25.21 -19.57
C LEU A 20 18.95 25.94 -19.90
N GLY A 21 19.56 26.55 -18.92
CA GLY A 21 20.76 27.36 -19.04
C GLY A 21 21.99 26.69 -18.47
N LYS A 22 23.04 27.48 -18.33
CA LYS A 22 24.30 27.09 -17.67
C LYS A 22 24.00 26.65 -16.21
N ASP A 23 24.81 25.75 -15.71
CA ASP A 23 24.73 25.22 -14.34
C ASP A 23 23.38 24.57 -13.99
N GLY A 24 22.63 24.11 -15.02
CA GLY A 24 21.35 23.44 -14.81
C GLY A 24 20.20 24.37 -14.39
N LYS A 25 20.42 25.69 -14.42
CA LYS A 25 19.38 26.67 -14.08
C LYS A 25 18.24 26.67 -15.10
N MET A 26 17.03 26.82 -14.63
CA MET A 26 15.86 26.99 -15.45
C MET A 26 15.62 28.47 -15.74
N TRP A 27 14.87 28.81 -16.80
CA TRP A 27 14.57 30.18 -17.21
C TRP A 27 13.82 31.00 -16.13
N THR A 28 13.28 30.34 -15.12
CA THR A 28 12.61 30.96 -13.95
C THR A 28 13.55 31.24 -12.79
N ASP A 29 14.78 30.76 -12.85
CA ASP A 29 15.74 30.86 -11.75
C ASP A 29 16.52 32.18 -11.82
N GLU A 30 16.80 32.75 -10.66
CA GLU A 30 17.62 33.95 -10.56
C GLU A 30 19.02 33.68 -11.13
N GLY A 31 19.50 34.59 -11.96
CA GLY A 31 20.78 34.45 -12.64
C GLY A 31 20.78 33.38 -13.74
N PHE A 32 19.64 33.12 -14.37
CA PHE A 32 19.55 32.27 -15.55
C PHE A 32 20.36 32.87 -16.72
N GLU A 33 21.22 32.06 -17.30
CA GLU A 33 21.98 32.36 -18.53
C GLU A 33 21.70 31.26 -19.56
N PRO A 34 21.13 31.58 -20.74
CA PRO A 34 20.95 30.58 -21.78
C PRO A 34 22.31 30.12 -22.35
N MET A 35 22.37 28.88 -22.75
CA MET A 35 23.50 28.32 -23.47
C MET A 35 23.50 28.78 -24.93
N SER A 36 24.65 29.12 -25.48
CA SER A 36 24.81 29.30 -26.91
C SER A 36 24.51 27.99 -27.69
N ALA A 37 24.28 28.08 -28.98
CA ALA A 37 24.05 26.87 -29.80
C ALA A 37 25.19 25.85 -29.74
N ALA A 38 26.44 26.34 -29.71
CA ALA A 38 27.62 25.48 -29.60
C ALA A 38 27.71 24.78 -28.22
N GLU A 39 27.37 25.50 -27.13
CA GLU A 39 27.31 24.91 -25.79
C GLU A 39 26.19 23.88 -25.68
N GLN A 40 25.01 24.13 -26.28
CA GLN A 40 23.91 23.17 -26.35
C GLN A 40 24.31 21.91 -27.12
N ASP A 41 25.00 22.05 -28.26
CA ASP A 41 25.47 20.91 -29.05
C ASP A 41 26.51 20.09 -28.28
N ALA A 42 27.44 20.74 -27.58
CA ALA A 42 28.43 20.06 -26.73
C ALA A 42 27.72 19.31 -25.56
N TYR A 43 26.73 19.93 -24.93
CA TYR A 43 25.95 19.30 -23.86
C TYR A 43 25.19 18.07 -24.37
N ILE A 44 24.53 18.17 -25.52
CA ILE A 44 23.82 17.05 -26.14
C ILE A 44 24.79 15.93 -26.53
N ALA A 45 25.98 16.26 -27.05
CA ALA A 45 27.00 15.27 -27.36
C ALA A 45 27.52 14.56 -26.09
N ASP A 46 27.56 15.25 -24.94
CA ASP A 46 27.89 14.60 -23.68
C ASP A 46 26.77 13.68 -23.18
N LEU A 47 25.50 14.11 -23.26
CA LEU A 47 24.34 13.27 -22.94
C LEU A 47 24.35 11.96 -23.73
N SER A 48 24.78 11.99 -25.00
CA SER A 48 24.80 10.79 -25.88
C SER A 48 25.75 9.69 -25.40
N LYS A 49 26.68 10.00 -24.50
CA LYS A 49 27.58 9.02 -23.85
C LYS A 49 26.93 8.23 -22.74
N THR A 50 25.72 8.62 -22.33
CA THR A 50 24.99 7.99 -21.21
C THR A 50 23.90 7.08 -21.76
N THR A 51 23.78 5.89 -21.17
CA THR A 51 22.64 4.98 -21.40
C THR A 51 22.18 4.47 -20.04
N THR A 52 21.07 5.01 -19.58
CA THR A 52 20.41 4.58 -18.33
C THR A 52 19.34 3.55 -18.65
N ASN A 53 19.42 2.40 -18.03
CA ASN A 53 18.33 1.42 -18.03
C ASN A 53 17.37 1.72 -16.89
N TRP A 54 16.34 2.48 -17.16
CA TRP A 54 15.35 2.87 -16.13
C TRP A 54 14.61 1.69 -15.50
N PHE A 55 14.49 0.57 -16.21
CA PHE A 55 13.93 -0.63 -15.61
C PHE A 55 14.84 -1.19 -14.51
N ASP A 56 16.15 -1.23 -14.73
CA ASP A 56 17.10 -1.69 -13.71
C ASP A 56 17.21 -0.69 -12.55
N GLU A 57 17.01 0.61 -12.82
CA GLU A 57 16.99 1.63 -11.76
C GLU A 57 15.77 1.50 -10.85
N LEU A 58 14.59 1.24 -11.39
CA LEU A 58 13.33 1.25 -10.65
C LEU A 58 12.93 -0.12 -10.14
N PHE A 59 13.24 -1.18 -10.88
CA PHE A 59 12.75 -2.51 -10.61
C PHE A 59 13.85 -3.47 -10.18
N ARG A 60 13.45 -4.57 -9.62
CA ARG A 60 14.29 -5.70 -9.20
C ARG A 60 13.56 -7.01 -9.45
N THR A 61 14.29 -8.12 -9.43
CA THR A 61 13.66 -9.43 -9.36
C THR A 61 12.86 -9.54 -8.08
N ALA A 62 11.57 -9.85 -8.19
CA ALA A 62 10.72 -10.14 -7.05
C ALA A 62 11.14 -11.46 -6.40
N PHE A 63 11.00 -11.51 -5.09
CA PHE A 63 11.24 -12.73 -4.31
C PHE A 63 10.12 -12.93 -3.31
N SER A 64 9.48 -14.10 -3.37
CA SER A 64 8.41 -14.48 -2.44
C SER A 64 8.78 -15.75 -1.71
N MET A 65 8.50 -15.81 -0.42
CA MET A 65 8.62 -17.02 0.38
C MET A 65 7.43 -17.18 1.32
N ASN A 66 7.02 -18.44 1.52
CA ASN A 66 5.96 -18.82 2.41
C ASN A 66 6.40 -20.00 3.26
N HIS A 67 6.26 -19.87 4.57
CA HIS A 67 6.58 -20.91 5.54
C HIS A 67 5.34 -21.22 6.36
N TYR A 68 5.03 -22.51 6.48
CA TYR A 68 3.92 -22.98 7.29
C TYR A 68 4.41 -24.11 8.20
N LEU A 69 4.05 -23.99 9.47
CA LEU A 69 4.28 -25.04 10.47
C LEU A 69 2.94 -25.34 11.13
N SER A 70 2.57 -26.61 11.21
CA SER A 70 1.38 -27.01 11.92
C SER A 70 1.64 -28.22 12.81
N LEU A 71 0.91 -28.26 13.92
CA LEU A 71 0.90 -29.34 14.88
C LEU A 71 -0.55 -29.71 15.20
N SER A 72 -0.87 -30.97 15.16
CA SER A 72 -2.17 -31.48 15.58
C SER A 72 -2.00 -32.76 16.40
N GLY A 73 -2.95 -32.97 17.29
CA GLY A 73 -2.95 -34.16 18.14
C GLY A 73 -4.19 -34.21 19.00
N GLY A 74 -4.27 -35.22 19.81
CA GLY A 74 -5.36 -35.35 20.77
C GLY A 74 -5.74 -36.78 21.11
N THR A 75 -6.85 -36.85 21.83
CA THR A 75 -7.53 -38.07 22.27
C THR A 75 -8.99 -37.99 21.91
N ASP A 76 -9.79 -38.98 22.24
CA ASP A 76 -11.26 -38.94 22.05
C ASP A 76 -11.93 -37.82 22.82
N VAL A 77 -11.30 -37.36 23.93
CA VAL A 77 -11.82 -36.30 24.79
C VAL A 77 -11.38 -34.93 24.33
N ALA A 78 -10.18 -34.78 23.77
CA ALA A 78 -9.62 -33.47 23.39
C ALA A 78 -8.78 -33.60 22.14
N THR A 79 -9.04 -32.76 21.16
CA THR A 79 -8.21 -32.64 19.95
C THR A 79 -7.79 -31.18 19.78
N TYR A 80 -6.59 -30.98 19.27
CA TYR A 80 -6.06 -29.66 18.98
C TYR A 80 -5.39 -29.60 17.62
N TYR A 81 -5.43 -28.42 17.04
CA TYR A 81 -4.68 -28.03 15.85
C TYR A 81 -4.13 -26.63 16.07
N VAL A 82 -2.85 -26.45 15.82
CA VAL A 82 -2.18 -25.15 15.86
C VAL A 82 -1.39 -25.01 14.57
N SER A 83 -1.49 -23.89 13.90
CA SER A 83 -0.68 -23.56 12.74
C SER A 83 -0.11 -22.17 12.84
N PHE A 84 1.12 -22.02 12.40
CA PHE A 84 1.81 -20.74 12.23
C PHE A 84 2.20 -20.59 10.76
N GLY A 85 1.95 -19.43 10.19
CA GLY A 85 2.35 -19.07 8.84
C GLY A 85 3.15 -17.78 8.83
N TYR A 86 4.19 -17.74 8.00
CA TYR A 86 4.94 -16.56 7.67
C TYR A 86 5.05 -16.43 6.16
N SER A 87 4.67 -15.27 5.62
CA SER A 87 4.80 -14.94 4.21
C SER A 87 5.59 -13.65 4.08
N LYS A 88 6.53 -13.62 3.14
CA LYS A 88 7.27 -12.43 2.76
C LYS A 88 7.30 -12.31 1.24
N ASP A 89 6.90 -11.13 0.76
CA ASP A 89 6.95 -10.78 -0.66
C ASP A 89 7.74 -9.48 -0.84
N ASN A 90 8.83 -9.54 -1.57
CA ASN A 90 9.52 -8.36 -2.05
C ASN A 90 9.00 -8.03 -3.44
N GLY A 91 8.38 -6.86 -3.59
CA GLY A 91 7.80 -6.45 -4.87
C GLY A 91 8.84 -6.21 -5.95
N ILE A 92 8.38 -6.18 -7.20
CA ILE A 92 9.22 -5.86 -8.37
C ILE A 92 9.71 -4.42 -8.33
N LEU A 93 8.91 -3.46 -7.86
CA LEU A 93 9.37 -2.10 -7.63
C LEU A 93 10.29 -2.09 -6.41
N LYS A 94 11.45 -1.45 -6.53
CA LYS A 94 12.35 -1.26 -5.39
C LYS A 94 11.61 -0.56 -4.24
N LYS A 95 11.97 -0.88 -2.99
CA LYS A 95 11.34 -0.35 -1.77
C LYS A 95 9.88 -0.75 -1.55
N THR A 96 9.39 -1.78 -2.22
CA THR A 96 8.09 -2.38 -1.90
C THR A 96 8.27 -3.75 -1.27
N SER A 97 7.56 -4.00 -0.17
CA SER A 97 7.55 -5.28 0.52
C SER A 97 6.21 -5.55 1.21
N TYR A 98 5.97 -6.82 1.45
CA TYR A 98 4.82 -7.31 2.20
C TYR A 98 5.27 -8.44 3.12
N ASP A 99 4.97 -8.32 4.40
CA ASP A 99 5.21 -9.33 5.40
C ASP A 99 3.89 -9.70 6.08
N ARG A 100 3.63 -11.01 6.26
CA ARG A 100 2.43 -11.50 6.96
C ARG A 100 2.79 -12.60 7.93
N TYR A 101 2.32 -12.47 9.15
CA TYR A 101 2.30 -13.51 10.17
C TYR A 101 0.86 -13.97 10.40
N SER A 102 0.65 -15.27 10.58
CA SER A 102 -0.65 -15.84 10.90
C SER A 102 -0.52 -16.93 11.92
N LEU A 103 -1.46 -16.97 12.87
CA LEU A 103 -1.61 -18.02 13.85
C LEU A 103 -3.06 -18.49 13.84
N SER A 104 -3.27 -19.80 13.69
CA SER A 104 -4.60 -20.39 13.81
C SER A 104 -4.55 -21.52 14.83
N THR A 105 -5.48 -21.51 15.76
CA THR A 105 -5.63 -22.52 16.79
C THR A 105 -7.06 -23.00 16.83
N LYS A 106 -7.24 -24.31 16.81
CA LYS A 106 -8.53 -24.96 17.01
C LYS A 106 -8.42 -26.02 18.08
N VAL A 107 -9.29 -25.97 19.07
CA VAL A 107 -9.37 -26.94 20.15
C VAL A 107 -10.79 -27.45 20.20
N LYS A 108 -10.96 -28.75 20.16
CA LYS A 108 -12.24 -29.42 20.38
C LYS A 108 -12.14 -30.24 21.65
N LEU A 109 -13.09 -30.06 22.55
CA LEU A 109 -13.21 -30.77 23.81
C LEU A 109 -14.54 -31.51 23.86
N ASN A 110 -14.49 -32.78 24.17
CA ASN A 110 -15.66 -33.66 24.41
C ASN A 110 -15.57 -34.21 25.84
N PRO A 111 -15.78 -33.35 26.87
CA PRO A 111 -15.64 -33.79 28.27
C PRO A 111 -16.68 -34.83 28.69
N HIS A 112 -17.73 -34.96 27.91
CA HIS A 112 -18.77 -35.95 28.09
C HIS A 112 -19.41 -36.26 26.73
N GLU A 113 -19.95 -37.45 26.53
CA GLU A 113 -20.60 -37.86 25.27
C GLU A 113 -21.73 -36.93 24.79
N ARG A 114 -22.29 -36.15 25.71
CA ARG A 114 -23.36 -35.20 25.42
C ARG A 114 -22.89 -33.75 25.25
N VAL A 115 -21.61 -33.48 25.49
CA VAL A 115 -21.08 -32.11 25.48
C VAL A 115 -19.88 -32.03 24.55
N SER A 116 -19.96 -31.13 23.58
CA SER A 116 -18.83 -30.76 22.73
C SER A 116 -18.63 -29.26 22.77
N VAL A 117 -17.41 -28.84 23.00
CA VAL A 117 -16.97 -27.44 23.00
C VAL A 117 -15.90 -27.27 21.95
N ASP A 118 -16.08 -26.34 21.03
CA ASP A 118 -15.07 -26.00 20.04
C ASP A 118 -14.61 -24.55 20.27
N LEU A 119 -13.30 -24.35 20.39
CA LEU A 119 -12.63 -23.06 20.50
C LEU A 119 -11.79 -22.84 19.26
N GLY A 120 -11.99 -21.72 18.58
CA GLY A 120 -11.18 -21.24 17.47
C GLY A 120 -10.57 -19.88 17.81
N VAL A 121 -9.27 -19.73 17.51
CA VAL A 121 -8.54 -18.47 17.61
C VAL A 121 -7.73 -18.30 16.36
N ASP A 122 -8.01 -17.24 15.60
CA ASP A 122 -7.20 -16.86 14.45
C ASP A 122 -6.63 -15.45 14.71
N PHE A 123 -5.35 -15.30 14.47
CA PHE A 123 -4.65 -14.02 14.52
C PHE A 123 -3.84 -13.84 13.24
N SER A 124 -3.83 -12.61 12.72
CA SER A 124 -2.92 -12.24 11.65
C SER A 124 -2.44 -10.81 11.83
N GLN A 125 -1.18 -10.59 11.49
CA GLN A 125 -0.59 -9.29 11.26
C GLN A 125 -0.04 -9.27 9.85
N GLN A 126 -0.29 -8.20 9.13
CA GLN A 126 0.29 -7.96 7.82
C GLN A 126 0.82 -6.54 7.75
N LYS A 127 2.02 -6.40 7.22
CA LYS A 127 2.66 -5.11 6.99
C LYS A 127 3.02 -4.99 5.52
N SER A 128 2.63 -3.90 4.90
CA SER A 128 3.07 -3.54 3.56
C SER A 128 3.82 -2.21 3.59
N ASP A 129 4.97 -2.19 2.95
CA ASP A 129 5.79 -1.00 2.77
C ASP A 129 5.85 -0.66 1.29
N GLY A 130 5.74 0.63 0.97
CA GLY A 130 5.84 1.15 -0.38
C GLY A 130 6.16 2.63 -0.38
N SER A 131 6.20 3.20 -1.57
CA SER A 131 6.37 4.63 -1.78
C SER A 131 5.05 5.28 -2.21
N SER A 132 4.81 6.50 -1.78
CA SER A 132 3.65 7.29 -2.20
C SER A 132 3.98 7.98 -3.54
N LEU A 133 3.82 7.26 -4.64
CA LEU A 133 4.17 7.76 -5.98
C LEU A 133 2.97 8.39 -6.67
N ASN A 134 3.14 9.62 -7.18
CA ASN A 134 2.17 10.29 -8.03
C ASN A 134 2.33 9.96 -9.52
N VAL A 135 3.31 9.13 -9.87
CA VAL A 135 3.64 8.71 -11.23
C VAL A 135 3.68 7.19 -11.28
N ASN A 136 3.13 6.60 -12.32
CA ASN A 136 3.27 5.17 -12.56
C ASN A 136 4.73 4.81 -12.90
N PRO A 137 5.46 4.06 -12.07
CA PRO A 137 6.88 3.80 -12.28
C PRO A 137 7.16 2.95 -13.51
N PHE A 138 6.24 2.07 -13.91
CA PHE A 138 6.38 1.26 -15.11
C PHE A 138 6.26 2.11 -16.37
N GLN A 139 5.25 2.99 -16.41
CA GLN A 139 5.09 3.95 -17.49
C GLN A 139 6.27 4.91 -17.56
N TYR A 140 6.77 5.34 -16.40
CA TYR A 140 7.98 6.17 -16.32
C TYR A 140 9.19 5.47 -16.94
N ALA A 141 9.50 4.25 -16.54
CA ALA A 141 10.64 3.48 -17.06
C ALA A 141 10.55 3.27 -18.58
N TYR A 142 9.34 3.14 -19.11
CA TYR A 142 9.11 2.93 -20.54
C TYR A 142 9.34 4.18 -21.37
N PHE A 143 9.01 5.37 -20.87
CA PHE A 143 9.09 6.64 -21.61
C PHE A 143 10.30 7.50 -21.22
N ALA A 144 10.98 7.19 -20.12
CA ALA A 144 12.12 7.97 -19.65
C ALA A 144 13.28 7.93 -20.65
N ASN A 145 13.92 9.08 -20.83
CA ASN A 145 15.01 9.22 -21.76
C ASN A 145 16.25 8.43 -21.29
N PRO A 146 16.83 7.57 -22.10
CA PRO A 146 17.99 6.77 -21.68
C PRO A 146 19.27 7.59 -21.46
N TYR A 147 19.34 8.79 -21.97
CA TYR A 147 20.49 9.70 -21.78
C TYR A 147 20.40 10.57 -20.51
N GLU A 148 19.33 10.46 -19.74
CA GLU A 148 19.19 11.11 -18.46
C GLU A 148 19.64 10.17 -17.32
N LYS A 149 20.25 10.73 -16.28
CA LYS A 149 20.76 10.00 -15.10
C LYS A 149 19.89 10.34 -13.89
N PRO A 150 19.60 9.40 -12.99
CA PRO A 150 18.85 9.68 -11.76
C PRO A 150 19.67 10.47 -10.73
N TYR A 151 21.00 10.41 -10.78
CA TYR A 151 21.89 11.03 -9.81
C TYR A 151 23.00 11.85 -10.49
N ASN A 152 23.46 12.87 -9.78
CA ASN A 152 24.68 13.59 -10.07
C ASN A 152 25.91 12.78 -9.60
N GLU A 153 27.12 13.25 -9.93
CA GLU A 153 28.37 12.58 -9.54
C GLU A 153 28.60 12.56 -8.02
N ASP A 154 28.04 13.54 -7.31
CA ASP A 154 28.08 13.64 -5.85
C ASP A 154 27.01 12.78 -5.14
N GLY A 155 26.18 12.05 -5.90
CA GLY A 155 25.10 11.22 -5.38
C GLY A 155 23.79 11.96 -5.10
N SER A 156 23.74 13.28 -5.32
CA SER A 156 22.49 14.04 -5.22
C SER A 156 21.53 13.70 -6.35
N TYR A 157 20.23 13.91 -6.13
CA TYR A 157 19.23 13.65 -7.16
C TYR A 157 19.34 14.67 -8.29
N ARG A 158 19.38 14.16 -9.51
CA ARG A 158 19.43 15.00 -10.71
C ARG A 158 18.00 15.29 -11.20
N PRO A 159 17.64 16.57 -11.51
CA PRO A 159 16.38 16.89 -12.12
C PRO A 159 16.14 16.13 -13.42
N ASP A 160 14.96 15.55 -13.57
CA ASP A 160 14.55 14.80 -14.74
C ASP A 160 13.52 15.61 -15.55
N TYR A 161 13.78 15.75 -16.82
CA TYR A 161 12.97 16.52 -17.75
C TYR A 161 12.12 15.63 -18.68
N THR A 162 12.09 14.31 -18.49
CA THR A 162 11.38 13.34 -19.35
C THR A 162 9.92 13.73 -19.56
N TYR A 163 9.22 14.13 -18.47
CA TYR A 163 7.81 14.52 -18.52
C TYR A 163 7.59 16.03 -18.60
N TYR A 164 8.63 16.79 -18.80
CA TYR A 164 8.53 18.23 -18.87
C TYR A 164 7.86 18.66 -20.16
N ASN A 165 6.68 19.31 -20.08
CA ASN A 165 5.91 19.75 -21.23
C ASN A 165 5.74 21.27 -21.22
N LEU A 166 6.44 21.96 -22.13
CA LEU A 166 6.38 23.41 -22.27
C LEU A 166 4.98 23.96 -22.57
N ASN A 167 4.09 23.18 -23.14
CA ASN A 167 2.72 23.64 -23.40
C ASN A 167 1.91 23.85 -22.14
N GLN A 168 2.20 23.10 -21.10
CA GLN A 168 1.56 23.28 -19.79
C GLN A 168 2.10 24.54 -19.09
N ILE A 169 3.33 24.92 -19.39
CA ILE A 169 4.01 26.09 -18.82
C ILE A 169 3.52 27.37 -19.49
N ASN A 170 3.42 27.40 -20.80
CA ASN A 170 2.92 28.56 -21.56
C ASN A 170 1.44 28.89 -21.26
N GLY A 171 0.71 27.95 -20.65
CA GLY A 171 -0.68 28.16 -20.18
C GLY A 171 -0.80 28.81 -18.79
N GLY A 172 0.26 29.42 -18.25
CA GLY A 172 0.26 30.11 -16.94
C GLY A 172 0.37 29.18 -15.74
N ARG A 173 0.79 27.93 -15.96
CA ARG A 173 1.08 26.96 -14.89
C ARG A 173 2.59 26.83 -14.69
N GLU A 174 3.24 27.93 -14.37
CA GLU A 174 4.71 27.99 -14.29
C GLU A 174 5.32 27.20 -13.13
N ALA A 175 4.52 26.84 -12.14
CA ALA A 175 4.96 26.11 -10.95
C ALA A 175 4.59 24.60 -10.99
N ILE A 176 4.85 23.92 -12.10
CA ILE A 176 4.49 22.51 -12.23
C ILE A 176 5.47 21.58 -11.51
N LEU A 177 6.68 22.06 -11.25
CA LEU A 177 7.74 21.30 -10.59
C LEU A 177 8.27 22.02 -9.35
N PRO A 178 8.70 21.29 -8.32
CA PRO A 178 9.42 21.88 -7.19
C PRO A 178 10.71 22.55 -7.64
N ALA A 179 11.29 23.40 -6.80
CA ALA A 179 12.50 24.17 -7.12
C ALA A 179 13.69 23.30 -7.53
N ASN A 180 13.79 22.11 -6.97
CA ASN A 180 14.82 21.11 -7.25
C ASN A 180 14.47 20.12 -8.38
N GLY A 181 13.39 20.40 -9.15
CA GLY A 181 12.89 19.56 -10.24
C GLY A 181 12.26 18.25 -9.79
N TYR A 182 11.78 17.48 -10.74
CA TYR A 182 11.28 16.12 -10.52
C TYR A 182 12.43 15.11 -10.56
N ASN A 183 12.37 14.10 -9.73
CA ASN A 183 13.25 12.92 -9.81
C ASN A 183 12.54 11.69 -9.22
N ILE A 184 12.35 10.66 -10.02
CA ILE A 184 11.61 9.46 -9.59
C ILE A 184 12.30 8.70 -8.47
N MET A 185 13.63 8.70 -8.41
CA MET A 185 14.37 8.03 -7.33
C MET A 185 14.21 8.78 -6.01
N ARG A 186 14.10 10.11 -6.04
CA ARG A 186 13.73 10.89 -4.87
C ARG A 186 12.33 10.53 -4.42
N GLU A 187 11.37 10.48 -5.33
CA GLU A 187 10.00 10.08 -5.00
C GLU A 187 9.96 8.70 -4.34
N ILE A 188 10.68 7.72 -4.88
CA ILE A 188 10.77 6.38 -4.29
C ILE A 188 11.42 6.41 -2.91
N ASN A 189 12.49 7.18 -2.73
CA ASN A 189 13.31 7.13 -1.53
C ASN A 189 12.79 8.00 -0.39
N GLU A 190 12.19 9.14 -0.70
CA GLU A 190 11.77 10.15 0.28
C GLU A 190 10.26 10.17 0.51
N THR A 191 9.48 9.33 -0.18
CA THR A 191 8.10 9.05 0.17
C THR A 191 7.96 7.69 0.83
N SER A 192 6.95 7.53 1.66
CA SER A 192 6.63 6.27 2.32
C SER A 192 5.13 6.08 2.41
N SER A 193 4.66 4.89 2.13
CA SER A 193 3.29 4.44 2.38
C SER A 193 3.35 3.10 3.08
N VAL A 194 3.08 3.09 4.38
CA VAL A 194 3.11 1.90 5.23
C VAL A 194 1.71 1.59 5.68
N ALA A 195 1.26 0.35 5.46
CA ALA A 195 0.05 -0.16 6.08
C ALA A 195 0.40 -1.30 7.03
N ASP A 196 -0.15 -1.26 8.25
CA ASP A 196 0.04 -2.28 9.30
C ASP A 196 -1.34 -2.70 9.82
N ASP A 197 -1.75 -3.91 9.44
CA ASP A 197 -3.08 -4.45 9.68
C ASP A 197 -3.02 -5.61 10.66
N TYR A 198 -3.87 -5.56 11.67
CA TYR A 198 -4.04 -6.63 12.66
C TYR A 198 -5.46 -7.15 12.61
N ALA A 199 -5.60 -8.47 12.61
CA ALA A 199 -6.91 -9.10 12.75
C ALA A 199 -6.84 -10.23 13.79
N ALA A 200 -7.84 -10.28 14.66
CA ALA A 200 -8.03 -11.35 15.63
C ALA A 200 -9.48 -11.81 15.61
N ASN A 201 -9.70 -13.11 15.51
CA ASN A 201 -11.02 -13.72 15.59
C ASN A 201 -11.02 -14.78 16.68
N LEU A 202 -12.00 -14.69 17.58
CA LEU A 202 -12.29 -15.71 18.57
C LEU A 202 -13.67 -16.30 18.31
N MET A 203 -13.78 -17.60 18.39
CA MET A 203 -15.04 -18.32 18.25
C MET A 203 -15.11 -19.41 19.29
N LEU A 204 -16.20 -19.43 20.05
CA LEU A 204 -16.51 -20.47 21.01
C LEU A 204 -17.87 -21.05 20.67
N SER A 205 -17.93 -22.36 20.42
CA SER A 205 -19.20 -23.05 20.24
C SER A 205 -19.38 -24.14 21.30
N LEU A 206 -20.62 -24.32 21.71
CA LEU A 206 -21.06 -25.36 22.63
C LEU A 206 -22.20 -26.13 21.98
N ASN A 207 -22.05 -27.45 21.93
CA ASN A 207 -23.15 -28.36 21.59
C ASN A 207 -23.44 -29.24 22.81
N TYR A 208 -24.71 -29.25 23.23
CA TYR A 208 -25.17 -30.03 24.36
C TYR A 208 -26.39 -30.86 24.00
N ILE A 209 -26.27 -32.18 24.12
CA ILE A 209 -27.36 -33.17 23.93
C ILE A 209 -28.08 -33.28 25.24
N ILE A 210 -29.20 -32.55 25.39
CA ILE A 210 -30.01 -32.54 26.60
C ILE A 210 -30.75 -33.90 26.76
N SER A 211 -31.25 -34.38 25.66
CA SER A 211 -31.90 -35.71 25.58
C SER A 211 -31.85 -36.26 24.17
N SER A 212 -32.41 -37.47 23.93
CA SER A 212 -32.52 -38.01 22.57
C SER A 212 -33.35 -37.14 21.60
N LYS A 213 -34.21 -36.26 22.13
CA LYS A 213 -35.06 -35.37 21.34
C LYS A 213 -34.59 -33.92 21.33
N PHE A 214 -33.85 -33.46 22.32
CA PHE A 214 -33.45 -32.06 22.49
C PHE A 214 -31.96 -31.87 22.41
N ARG A 215 -31.54 -30.92 21.59
CA ARG A 215 -30.14 -30.48 21.47
C ARG A 215 -30.09 -28.98 21.56
N PHE A 216 -29.20 -28.46 22.40
CA PHE A 216 -28.80 -27.05 22.48
C PHE A 216 -27.53 -26.82 21.72
N SER A 217 -27.44 -25.70 20.98
CA SER A 217 -26.25 -25.21 20.32
C SER A 217 -26.06 -23.74 20.67
N GLY A 218 -24.91 -23.38 21.18
CA GLY A 218 -24.49 -22.01 21.48
C GLY A 218 -23.27 -21.62 20.66
N LEU A 219 -23.19 -20.36 20.25
CA LEU A 219 -22.04 -19.79 19.55
C LEU A 219 -21.81 -18.38 20.07
N VAL A 220 -20.55 -18.09 20.43
CA VAL A 220 -20.07 -16.75 20.74
C VAL A 220 -18.91 -16.46 19.80
N SER A 221 -18.93 -15.30 19.19
CA SER A 221 -17.80 -14.83 18.37
C SER A 221 -17.42 -13.40 18.70
N TYR A 222 -16.15 -13.13 18.60
CA TYR A 222 -15.54 -11.81 18.74
C TYR A 222 -14.49 -11.63 17.64
N SER A 223 -14.58 -10.51 16.93
CA SER A 223 -13.65 -10.15 15.87
C SER A 223 -13.14 -8.73 16.11
N PHE A 224 -11.85 -8.57 16.03
CA PHE A 224 -11.16 -7.28 16.10
C PHE A 224 -10.30 -7.11 14.87
N ILE A 225 -10.42 -5.95 14.20
CA ILE A 225 -9.60 -5.57 13.06
C ILE A 225 -9.10 -4.16 13.32
N ASN A 226 -7.79 -3.97 13.23
CA ASN A 226 -7.15 -2.67 13.27
C ASN A 226 -6.35 -2.48 11.99
N ASN A 227 -6.68 -1.44 11.22
CA ASN A 227 -5.94 -1.01 10.04
C ASN A 227 -5.27 0.32 10.34
N LYS A 228 -3.94 0.37 10.20
CA LYS A 228 -3.16 1.59 10.32
C LYS A 228 -2.51 1.90 8.99
N SER A 229 -2.49 3.18 8.63
CA SER A 229 -1.82 3.65 7.44
C SER A 229 -1.05 4.92 7.76
N ASP A 230 0.24 4.93 7.44
CA ASP A 230 1.15 6.05 7.58
C ASP A 230 1.69 6.41 6.19
N ASN A 231 1.36 7.62 5.72
CA ASN A 231 1.87 8.16 4.47
C ASN A 231 2.75 9.38 4.77
N ILE A 232 3.97 9.36 4.26
CA ILE A 232 4.97 10.41 4.45
C ILE A 232 5.44 10.88 3.07
N ASN A 233 5.37 12.19 2.85
CA ASN A 233 5.95 12.85 1.69
C ASN A 233 7.08 13.76 2.17
N GLY A 234 8.29 13.48 1.75
CA GLY A 234 9.47 14.29 2.06
C GLY A 234 9.36 15.70 1.47
N ILE A 235 10.04 16.67 2.08
CA ILE A 235 9.93 18.10 1.75
C ILE A 235 10.23 18.38 0.27
N GLU A 236 11.18 17.69 -0.34
CA GLU A 236 11.64 17.95 -1.71
C GLU A 236 10.95 17.09 -2.77
N THR A 237 9.95 16.30 -2.37
CA THR A 237 9.25 15.40 -3.29
C THR A 237 8.18 16.14 -4.13
N TYR A 238 7.90 15.61 -5.30
CA TYR A 238 6.80 16.07 -6.13
C TYR A 238 5.45 15.78 -5.46
N ALA A 239 5.36 14.70 -4.70
CA ALA A 239 4.18 14.37 -3.89
C ALA A 239 3.87 15.51 -2.91
N ALA A 240 4.87 15.97 -2.14
CA ALA A 240 4.70 17.11 -1.23
C ALA A 240 4.38 18.42 -1.98
N PHE A 241 4.96 18.61 -3.16
CA PHE A 241 4.69 19.79 -4.00
C PHE A 241 3.23 19.84 -4.48
N THR A 242 2.66 18.69 -4.88
CA THR A 242 1.27 18.61 -5.35
C THR A 242 0.25 18.63 -4.21
N ASP A 243 0.65 18.23 -3.02
CA ASP A 243 -0.22 18.12 -1.83
C ASP A 243 -0.23 19.42 -0.97
N LYS A 244 0.52 20.44 -1.37
CA LYS A 244 0.57 21.69 -0.61
C LYS A 244 -0.79 22.39 -0.59
N PRO A 245 -1.21 22.96 0.57
CA PRO A 245 -2.49 23.63 0.69
C PRO A 245 -2.62 24.82 -0.26
N SER A 246 -3.76 24.91 -0.97
CA SER A 246 -4.05 26.02 -1.89
C SER A 246 -4.23 27.39 -1.21
N GLN A 247 -4.35 27.40 0.11
CA GLN A 247 -4.57 28.61 0.93
C GLN A 247 -3.27 29.26 1.41
N LEU A 248 -2.10 28.67 1.10
CA LEU A 248 -0.84 29.32 1.42
C LEU A 248 -0.64 30.53 0.48
N ASP A 249 -0.29 31.66 1.04
CA ASP A 249 0.05 32.89 0.28
C ASP A 249 1.19 32.68 -0.73
N ASP A 250 1.93 31.59 -0.54
CA ASP A 250 3.07 31.16 -1.33
C ASP A 250 2.73 30.00 -2.29
N TRP A 251 1.45 29.88 -2.72
CA TRP A 251 1.04 28.81 -3.65
C TRP A 251 1.85 28.79 -4.95
N ASN A 252 2.25 29.97 -5.44
CA ASN A 252 3.09 30.11 -6.62
C ASN A 252 4.58 29.89 -6.33
N SER A 253 4.97 29.80 -5.07
CA SER A 253 6.32 29.43 -4.69
C SER A 253 6.59 27.98 -5.09
N ARG A 254 7.79 27.74 -5.57
CA ARG A 254 8.30 26.39 -5.84
C ARG A 254 8.76 25.64 -4.57
N ARG A 255 8.59 26.26 -3.40
CA ARG A 255 8.89 25.61 -2.12
C ARG A 255 7.87 24.52 -1.84
N THR A 256 8.34 23.48 -1.20
CA THR A 256 7.55 22.33 -0.78
C THR A 256 7.59 22.21 0.74
N TYR A 257 6.55 21.61 1.28
CA TYR A 257 6.44 21.26 2.69
C TYR A 257 6.18 19.78 2.76
N GLY A 258 6.94 19.06 3.59
CA GLY A 258 6.67 17.64 3.83
C GLY A 258 5.28 17.46 4.45
N SER A 259 4.66 16.32 4.21
CA SER A 259 3.40 15.95 4.82
C SER A 259 3.47 14.57 5.47
N ILE A 260 2.76 14.42 6.58
CA ILE A 260 2.56 13.14 7.27
C ILE A 260 1.05 12.99 7.44
N THR A 261 0.52 11.92 6.88
CA THR A 261 -0.89 11.56 7.04
C THR A 261 -0.96 10.21 7.73
N GLN A 262 -1.59 10.17 8.90
CA GLN A 262 -1.76 8.94 9.67
C GLN A 262 -3.24 8.64 9.81
N SER A 263 -3.63 7.41 9.59
CA SER A 263 -4.98 6.95 9.85
C SER A 263 -4.98 5.64 10.62
N SER A 264 -5.96 5.48 11.49
CA SER A 264 -6.20 4.22 12.20
C SER A 264 -7.68 3.93 12.28
N THR A 265 -8.07 2.77 11.76
CA THR A 265 -9.44 2.28 11.81
C THR A 265 -9.50 1.03 12.67
N ASN A 266 -10.31 1.08 13.74
CA ASN A 266 -10.56 -0.04 14.61
C ASN A 266 -12.00 -0.52 14.45
N ASN A 267 -12.17 -1.77 14.05
CA ASN A 267 -13.46 -2.42 13.92
C ASN A 267 -13.56 -3.59 14.90
N THR A 268 -14.59 -3.59 15.73
CA THR A 268 -14.90 -4.68 16.65
C THR A 268 -16.29 -5.20 16.36
N ASN A 269 -16.39 -6.51 16.16
CA ASN A 269 -17.67 -7.18 15.98
C ASN A 269 -17.81 -8.27 17.04
N TYR A 270 -19.02 -8.45 17.55
CA TYR A 270 -19.33 -9.53 18.46
C TYR A 270 -20.71 -10.10 18.14
N SER A 271 -20.85 -11.39 18.37
CA SER A 271 -22.15 -12.05 18.29
C SER A 271 -22.27 -13.14 19.34
N ALA A 272 -23.49 -13.36 19.79
CA ALA A 272 -23.85 -14.51 20.59
C ALA A 272 -25.19 -15.08 20.11
N ARG A 273 -25.23 -16.38 19.86
CA ARG A 273 -26.40 -17.10 19.38
C ARG A 273 -26.62 -18.32 20.23
N GLY A 274 -27.85 -18.52 20.64
CA GLY A 274 -28.35 -19.75 21.28
C GLY A 274 -29.50 -20.35 20.47
N GLN A 275 -29.49 -21.67 20.31
CA GLN A 275 -30.47 -22.40 19.50
C GLN A 275 -30.83 -23.70 20.17
N LEU A 276 -32.12 -23.97 20.30
CA LEU A 276 -32.69 -25.26 20.77
C LEU A 276 -33.33 -25.97 19.61
N ASN A 277 -32.90 -27.20 19.38
CA ASN A 277 -33.46 -28.10 18.36
C ASN A 277 -34.20 -29.24 19.05
N TYR A 278 -35.42 -29.43 18.60
CA TYR A 278 -36.28 -30.59 18.96
C TYR A 278 -36.45 -31.46 17.71
N SER A 279 -36.31 -32.78 17.88
CA SER A 279 -36.57 -33.76 16.81
C SER A 279 -37.16 -35.00 17.40
N ASP A 280 -38.33 -35.42 16.90
CA ASP A 280 -39.03 -36.65 17.32
C ASP A 280 -39.73 -37.33 16.14
N ILE A 281 -39.96 -38.63 16.29
CA ILE A 281 -40.71 -39.43 15.33
C ILE A 281 -41.93 -40.02 16.04
N PHE A 282 -43.11 -39.56 15.67
CA PHE A 282 -44.39 -40.01 16.23
C PHE A 282 -44.94 -41.15 15.40
N ASN A 283 -45.40 -42.19 16.06
CA ASN A 283 -46.00 -43.37 15.46
C ASN A 283 -45.15 -44.05 14.36
N SER A 284 -43.78 -43.85 14.43
CA SER A 284 -42.85 -44.35 13.43
C SER A 284 -43.05 -43.81 11.99
N ILE A 285 -43.96 -42.88 11.79
CA ILE A 285 -44.36 -42.35 10.47
C ILE A 285 -44.10 -40.83 10.38
N HIS A 286 -44.43 -40.08 11.43
CA HIS A 286 -44.42 -38.64 11.39
C HIS A 286 -43.16 -38.10 12.07
N ARG A 287 -42.26 -37.44 11.30
CA ARG A 287 -41.08 -36.77 11.82
C ARG A 287 -41.40 -35.30 12.04
N LEU A 288 -41.22 -34.80 13.27
CA LEU A 288 -41.35 -33.41 13.63
C LEU A 288 -39.96 -32.88 14.00
N GLN A 289 -39.56 -31.75 13.41
CA GLN A 289 -38.38 -31.01 13.77
C GLN A 289 -38.76 -29.55 14.04
N VAL A 290 -38.36 -29.04 15.20
CA VAL A 290 -38.60 -27.66 15.61
C VAL A 290 -37.30 -27.05 16.02
N LEU A 291 -37.08 -25.82 15.58
CA LEU A 291 -35.92 -25.01 15.93
C LEU A 291 -36.39 -23.69 16.53
N ALA A 292 -35.87 -23.33 17.68
CA ALA A 292 -36.05 -22.03 18.30
C ALA A 292 -34.70 -21.47 18.70
N GLY A 293 -34.48 -20.21 18.39
CA GLY A 293 -33.19 -19.58 18.71
C GLY A 293 -33.26 -18.07 18.82
N ALA A 294 -32.27 -17.51 19.45
CA ALA A 294 -32.06 -16.06 19.57
C ALA A 294 -30.60 -15.72 19.25
N GLU A 295 -30.41 -14.57 18.67
CA GLU A 295 -29.09 -14.05 18.35
C GLU A 295 -29.01 -12.55 18.69
N ILE A 296 -27.87 -12.14 19.25
CA ILE A 296 -27.50 -10.75 19.45
C ILE A 296 -26.21 -10.48 18.69
N ARG A 297 -26.13 -9.36 17.99
CA ARG A 297 -24.94 -8.90 17.27
C ARG A 297 -24.70 -7.44 17.59
N GLY A 298 -23.43 -7.05 17.61
CA GLY A 298 -23.04 -5.66 17.69
C GLY A 298 -21.75 -5.41 16.93
N SER A 299 -21.60 -4.18 16.45
CA SER A 299 -20.38 -3.71 15.83
C SER A 299 -20.03 -2.33 16.34
N LYS A 300 -18.73 -2.05 16.45
CA LYS A 300 -18.21 -0.74 16.81
C LYS A 300 -17.04 -0.41 15.87
N ALA A 301 -17.13 0.73 15.21
CA ALA A 301 -16.05 1.30 14.40
C ALA A 301 -15.53 2.58 15.05
N LYS A 302 -14.21 2.77 15.03
CA LYS A 302 -13.54 4.00 15.48
C LYS A 302 -12.46 4.35 14.46
N ASN A 303 -12.55 5.55 13.88
CA ASN A 303 -11.57 6.10 12.96
C ASN A 303 -10.85 7.26 13.64
N ILE A 304 -9.54 7.34 13.41
CA ILE A 304 -8.64 8.41 13.86
C ILE A 304 -7.85 8.82 12.61
N TYR A 305 -7.84 10.10 12.36
CA TYR A 305 -7.14 10.73 11.24
C TYR A 305 -6.14 11.75 11.76
#